data_0ca5e48e15f6037ef833eeaaaa4066b1
#
_entry.id   0ca5e48e15f6037ef833eeaaaa4066b1
#
_cell.length_a   1.000
_cell.length_b   1.000
_cell.length_c   1.000
_cell.angle_alpha   90.00
_cell.angle_beta   90.00
_cell.angle_gamma   90.00
#
_symmetry.space_group_name_H-M   'P 1'
#
loop_
_entity.id
_entity.type
_entity.pdbx_description
1 polymer ?
#
loop_
_entity_poly.entity_id
_entity_poly.type
_entity_poly.pdbx_seq_one_letter_code
_entity_poly.pdbx_strand_id
1 'polypeptide(L)'
;MKRLGRKHRPFYRVCIMDQRKPRDGKAIEEVGFYDTSIPDKSQRINLKMDRIDYWLSVGAQPSEKVNALIRKVKKGTFGEAAAPPPMTAPKAPEPEAAGEQAESADQAAEETTEAAE
;
A
#
# COMPACT_ATOMS: atom_id res chain seq x y z
N MET A 1 -16.32 10.32 10.40
CA MET A 1 -14.84 10.44 10.29
C MET A 1 -14.48 11.73 9.60
N LYS A 2 -13.48 12.44 10.09
CA LYS A 2 -12.83 13.57 9.39
C LYS A 2 -11.77 13.01 8.43
N ARG A 3 -11.58 13.69 7.30
CA ARG A 3 -10.49 13.39 6.37
C ARG A 3 -9.38 14.42 6.54
N LEU A 4 -8.20 13.95 6.84
CA LEU A 4 -6.98 14.72 7.00
C LEU A 4 -5.90 14.16 6.06
N GLY A 5 -4.69 14.65 6.18
CA GLY A 5 -3.58 14.22 5.35
C GLY A 5 -3.36 15.14 4.15
N ARG A 6 -2.61 14.64 3.18
CA ARG A 6 -2.25 15.39 1.96
C ARG A 6 -2.81 14.70 0.71
N LYS A 7 -2.59 15.29 -0.45
CA LYS A 7 -2.95 14.71 -1.75
C LYS A 7 -2.35 13.30 -1.88
N HIS A 8 -3.18 12.34 -2.28
CA HIS A 8 -2.84 10.91 -2.42
C HIS A 8 -2.41 10.18 -1.14
N ARG A 9 -2.43 10.83 0.02
CA ARG A 9 -2.17 10.20 1.32
C ARG A 9 -3.22 10.60 2.35
N PRO A 10 -4.42 10.01 2.28
CA PRO A 10 -5.49 10.32 3.21
C PRO A 10 -5.21 9.71 4.59
N PHE A 11 -5.55 10.48 5.61
CA PHE A 11 -5.55 10.06 7.01
C PHE A 11 -6.93 10.38 7.59
N TYR A 12 -7.51 9.46 8.31
CA TYR A 12 -8.85 9.62 8.84
C TYR A 12 -8.84 9.65 10.36
N ARG A 13 -9.56 10.60 10.93
CA ARG A 13 -9.79 10.70 12.36
C ARG A 13 -11.23 10.33 12.67
N VAL A 14 -11.42 9.38 13.58
CA VAL A 14 -12.75 8.97 14.06
C VAL A 14 -13.17 9.89 15.18
N CYS A 15 -14.28 10.58 15.00
CA CYS A 15 -14.75 11.62 15.91
C CYS A 15 -16.24 11.45 16.18
N ILE A 16 -16.64 11.84 17.39
CA ILE A 16 -18.06 12.02 17.72
C ILE A 16 -18.43 13.46 17.33
N MET A 17 -19.48 13.58 16.52
CA MET A 17 -19.94 14.86 15.97
C MET A 17 -21.45 14.92 15.93
N ASP A 18 -21.97 16.13 15.92
CA ASP A 18 -23.37 16.40 15.58
C ASP A 18 -23.60 16.09 14.09
N GLN A 19 -24.68 15.38 13.76
CA GLN A 19 -25.06 15.02 12.40
C GLN A 19 -25.23 16.22 11.47
N ARG A 20 -25.61 17.36 12.01
CA ARG A 20 -25.84 18.62 11.25
C ARG A 20 -24.56 19.32 10.84
N LYS A 21 -23.43 19.00 11.45
CA LYS A 21 -22.15 19.64 11.15
C LYS A 21 -21.47 19.04 9.92
N PRO A 22 -20.66 19.84 9.19
CA PRO A 22 -19.91 19.33 8.05
C PRO A 22 -18.88 18.28 8.52
N ARG A 23 -18.42 17.43 7.60
CA ARG A 23 -17.49 16.32 7.88
C ARG A 23 -16.23 16.75 8.64
N ASP A 24 -15.61 17.86 8.28
CA ASP A 24 -14.38 18.37 8.88
C ASP A 24 -14.63 19.48 9.92
N GLY A 25 -15.87 19.62 10.36
CA GLY A 25 -16.27 20.61 11.37
C GLY A 25 -15.78 20.25 12.78
N LYS A 26 -16.21 21.08 13.76
CA LYS A 26 -15.85 20.87 15.18
C LYS A 26 -16.41 19.56 15.70
N ALA A 27 -15.54 18.69 16.20
CA ALA A 27 -15.91 17.45 16.88
C ALA A 27 -16.20 17.67 18.35
N ILE A 28 -17.09 16.84 18.91
CA ILE A 28 -17.34 16.78 20.36
C ILE A 28 -16.15 16.08 21.03
N GLU A 29 -15.75 14.92 20.50
CA GLU A 29 -14.65 14.13 21.01
C GLU A 29 -13.97 13.36 19.89
N GLU A 30 -12.65 13.17 19.99
CA GLU A 30 -11.88 12.34 19.07
C GLU A 30 -11.60 10.98 19.74
N VAL A 31 -12.08 9.89 19.13
CA VAL A 31 -12.02 8.55 19.70
C VAL A 31 -11.00 7.63 19.02
N GLY A 32 -10.36 8.09 17.97
CA GLY A 32 -9.31 7.32 17.32
C GLY A 32 -8.95 7.80 15.93
N PHE A 33 -8.10 7.01 15.26
CA PHE A 33 -7.68 7.29 13.90
C PHE A 33 -7.59 6.03 13.04
N TYR A 34 -7.63 6.24 11.75
CA TYR A 34 -7.44 5.22 10.73
C TYR A 34 -6.48 5.72 9.65
N ASP A 35 -5.31 5.10 9.54
CA ASP A 35 -4.31 5.43 8.53
C ASP A 35 -4.28 4.34 7.45
N THR A 36 -4.54 4.72 6.21
CA THR A 36 -4.51 3.80 5.08
C THR A 36 -3.10 3.54 4.52
N SER A 37 -2.13 4.36 4.92
CA SER A 37 -0.76 4.31 4.39
C SER A 37 0.11 3.25 5.06
N ILE A 38 -0.27 2.80 6.26
CA ILE A 38 0.47 1.79 7.01
C ILE A 38 0.28 0.43 6.32
N PRO A 39 1.35 -0.32 6.00
CA PRO A 39 1.24 -1.64 5.38
C PRO A 39 0.54 -2.65 6.30
N ASP A 40 0.84 -2.63 7.59
CA ASP A 40 0.26 -3.52 8.59
C ASP A 40 -1.18 -3.15 8.92
N LYS A 41 -2.12 -4.00 8.53
CA LYS A 41 -3.55 -3.74 8.70
C LYS A 41 -3.98 -3.64 10.16
N SER A 42 -3.27 -4.30 11.08
CA SER A 42 -3.51 -4.22 12.52
C SER A 42 -3.18 -2.84 13.10
N GLN A 43 -2.11 -2.23 12.62
CA GLN A 43 -1.64 -0.92 13.09
C GLN A 43 -2.36 0.25 12.42
N ARG A 44 -3.09 0.01 11.32
CA ARG A 44 -3.87 1.05 10.63
C ARG A 44 -4.95 1.68 11.48
N ILE A 45 -5.46 0.93 12.45
CA ILE A 45 -6.64 1.30 13.23
C ILE A 45 -6.25 1.42 14.69
N ASN A 46 -6.43 2.60 15.25
CA ASN A 46 -6.32 2.81 16.68
C ASN A 46 -7.60 3.47 17.17
N LEU A 47 -8.37 2.75 17.99
CA LEU A 47 -9.65 3.19 18.52
C LEU A 47 -9.69 3.03 20.02
N LYS A 48 -10.16 4.06 20.72
CA LYS A 48 -10.44 4.03 22.16
C LYS A 48 -11.78 3.34 22.39
N MET A 49 -11.77 2.01 22.55
CA MET A 49 -12.98 1.20 22.62
C MET A 49 -13.89 1.61 23.77
N ASP A 50 -13.33 1.92 24.95
CA ASP A 50 -14.10 2.34 26.14
C ASP A 50 -14.95 3.57 25.84
N ARG A 51 -14.37 4.56 25.15
CA ARG A 51 -15.09 5.78 24.77
C ARG A 51 -16.15 5.52 23.71
N ILE A 52 -15.86 4.65 22.78
CA ILE A 52 -16.82 4.26 21.74
C ILE A 52 -18.01 3.53 22.36
N ASP A 53 -17.77 2.57 23.26
CA ASP A 53 -18.84 1.83 23.94
C ASP A 53 -19.69 2.77 24.82
N TYR A 54 -19.09 3.74 25.50
CA TYR A 54 -19.81 4.79 26.20
C TYR A 54 -20.75 5.57 25.27
N TRP A 55 -20.25 6.07 24.13
CA TRP A 55 -21.06 6.84 23.20
C TRP A 55 -22.16 6.02 22.55
N LEU A 56 -21.90 4.75 22.28
CA LEU A 56 -22.94 3.83 21.78
C LEU A 56 -24.04 3.62 22.83
N SER A 57 -23.69 3.52 24.12
CA SER A 57 -24.68 3.38 25.20
C SER A 57 -25.55 4.64 25.37
N VAL A 58 -25.00 5.79 25.09
CA VAL A 58 -25.71 7.08 25.15
C VAL A 58 -26.62 7.30 23.92
N GLY A 59 -26.45 6.51 22.86
CA GLY A 59 -27.29 6.55 21.66
C GLY A 59 -26.62 7.11 20.42
N ALA A 60 -25.29 7.25 20.41
CA ALA A 60 -24.56 7.63 19.20
C ALA A 60 -24.67 6.55 18.11
N GLN A 61 -24.94 6.98 16.88
CA GLN A 61 -25.04 6.08 15.74
C GLN A 61 -23.76 6.11 14.92
N PRO A 62 -23.03 4.97 14.82
CA PRO A 62 -21.85 4.89 13.97
C PRO A 62 -22.26 4.82 12.49
N SER A 63 -21.48 5.46 11.63
CA SER A 63 -21.62 5.27 10.18
C SER A 63 -21.18 3.85 9.79
N GLU A 64 -21.65 3.33 8.66
CA GLU A 64 -21.32 1.97 8.19
C GLU A 64 -19.82 1.67 8.19
N LYS A 65 -19.01 2.61 7.72
CA LYS A 65 -17.54 2.47 7.70
C LYS A 65 -16.95 2.36 9.10
N VAL A 66 -17.39 3.23 10.03
CA VAL A 66 -16.93 3.18 11.42
C VAL A 66 -17.39 1.89 12.09
N ASN A 67 -18.62 1.45 11.86
CA ASN A 67 -19.13 0.19 12.39
C ASN A 67 -18.29 -1.00 11.92
N ALA A 68 -17.90 -1.04 10.64
CA ALA A 68 -17.02 -2.07 10.12
C ALA A 68 -15.63 -2.05 10.80
N LEU A 69 -15.07 -0.87 11.08
CA LEU A 69 -13.80 -0.74 11.80
C LEU A 69 -13.92 -1.24 13.26
N ILE A 70 -14.98 -0.86 13.96
CA ILE A 70 -15.26 -1.32 15.33
C ILE A 70 -15.36 -2.85 15.38
N ARG A 71 -16.09 -3.46 14.44
CA ARG A 71 -16.20 -4.93 14.35
C ARG A 71 -14.84 -5.60 14.11
N LYS A 72 -13.99 -5.03 13.25
CA LYS A 72 -12.65 -5.55 13.00
C LYS A 72 -11.78 -5.51 14.25
N VAL A 73 -11.81 -4.40 14.99
CA VAL A 73 -11.05 -4.25 16.23
C VAL A 73 -11.56 -5.23 17.30
N LYS A 74 -12.88 -5.34 17.49
CA LYS A 74 -13.48 -6.29 18.45
C LYS A 74 -13.18 -7.77 18.13
N LYS A 75 -13.14 -8.13 16.85
CA LYS A 75 -12.84 -9.50 16.39
C LYS A 75 -11.33 -9.78 16.24
N GLY A 76 -10.48 -8.76 16.22
CA GLY A 76 -9.06 -8.92 15.94
C GLY A 76 -8.75 -9.41 14.50
N THR A 77 -9.75 -9.39 13.59
CA THR A 77 -9.60 -9.89 12.22
C THR A 77 -9.17 -8.77 11.28
N PHE A 78 -7.87 -8.56 11.15
CA PHE A 78 -7.35 -7.51 10.28
C PHE A 78 -7.01 -7.97 8.86
N GLY A 79 -7.20 -9.23 8.53
CA GLY A 79 -6.81 -9.78 7.22
C GLY A 79 -5.31 -9.65 6.94
N GLU A 80 -4.71 -10.62 6.33
CA GLU A 80 -3.30 -10.59 5.94
C GLU A 80 -3.02 -9.46 4.94
N ALA A 81 -1.88 -8.80 5.09
CA ALA A 81 -1.39 -7.89 4.06
C ALA A 81 -1.10 -8.74 2.80
N ALA A 82 -1.69 -8.38 1.67
CA ALA A 82 -1.32 -9.01 0.41
C ALA A 82 0.20 -8.85 0.22
N ALA A 83 0.90 -9.96 0.02
CA ALA A 83 2.30 -9.93 -0.31
C ALA A 83 2.49 -9.02 -1.55
N PRO A 84 3.52 -8.17 -1.57
CA PRO A 84 3.81 -7.39 -2.75
C PRO A 84 3.98 -8.37 -3.93
N PRO A 85 3.48 -8.02 -5.13
CA PRO A 85 3.68 -8.87 -6.29
C PRO A 85 5.18 -9.13 -6.44
N PRO A 86 5.60 -10.37 -6.77
CA PRO A 86 6.99 -10.67 -6.98
C PRO A 86 7.54 -9.70 -8.02
N MET A 87 8.58 -8.96 -7.65
CA MET A 87 9.28 -8.12 -8.61
C MET A 87 9.80 -9.06 -9.71
N THR A 88 9.22 -8.98 -10.89
CA THR A 88 9.82 -9.60 -12.07
C THR A 88 11.19 -8.98 -12.21
N ALA A 89 12.22 -9.80 -12.02
CA ALA A 89 13.58 -9.38 -12.31
C ALA A 89 13.60 -8.80 -13.73
N PRO A 90 14.28 -7.67 -13.98
CA PRO A 90 14.39 -7.14 -15.31
C PRO A 90 14.91 -8.28 -16.19
N LYS A 91 14.17 -8.59 -17.26
CA LYS A 91 14.58 -9.60 -18.25
C LYS A 91 16.00 -9.21 -18.67
N ALA A 92 16.97 -10.05 -18.34
CA ALA A 92 18.33 -9.84 -18.77
C ALA A 92 18.29 -9.66 -20.30
N PRO A 93 18.97 -8.67 -20.88
CA PRO A 93 19.01 -8.54 -22.32
C PRO A 93 19.50 -9.86 -22.89
N GLU A 94 18.68 -10.48 -23.71
CA GLU A 94 19.03 -11.70 -24.43
C GLU A 94 20.31 -11.40 -25.22
N PRO A 95 21.34 -12.24 -25.16
CA PRO A 95 22.58 -12.02 -25.89
C PRO A 95 22.37 -12.36 -27.39
N GLU A 96 21.57 -11.60 -28.09
CA GLU A 96 21.39 -11.78 -29.54
C GLU A 96 22.52 -11.13 -30.35
N ALA A 97 23.41 -10.36 -29.74
CA ALA A 97 24.47 -9.65 -30.44
C ALA A 97 25.87 -10.30 -30.34
N ALA A 98 26.01 -11.42 -29.64
CA ALA A 98 27.33 -12.05 -29.44
C ALA A 98 27.65 -13.16 -30.46
N GLY A 99 26.71 -13.52 -31.34
CA GLY A 99 26.88 -14.60 -32.33
C GLY A 99 27.47 -14.17 -33.68
N GLU A 100 27.47 -12.87 -33.98
CA GLU A 100 27.82 -12.41 -35.33
C GLU A 100 29.25 -11.88 -35.50
N GLN A 101 29.98 -11.71 -34.40
CA GLN A 101 31.37 -11.22 -34.44
C GLN A 101 32.44 -12.31 -34.36
N ALA A 102 32.07 -13.57 -34.16
CA ALA A 102 33.04 -14.67 -34.08
C ALA A 102 33.35 -15.31 -35.44
N GLU A 103 32.54 -15.08 -36.44
CA GLU A 103 32.67 -15.76 -37.75
C GLU A 103 33.55 -14.99 -38.75
N SER A 104 33.81 -13.71 -38.51
CA SER A 104 34.66 -12.91 -39.38
C SER A 104 36.17 -12.93 -39.05
N ALA A 105 36.55 -13.51 -37.92
CA ALA A 105 37.96 -13.59 -37.50
C ALA A 105 38.67 -14.83 -37.96
N ASP A 106 37.96 -15.87 -38.45
CA ASP A 106 38.54 -17.14 -38.86
C ASP A 106 38.92 -17.20 -40.35
N GLN A 107 38.34 -16.29 -41.17
CA GLN A 107 38.65 -16.21 -42.60
C GLN A 107 39.88 -15.33 -42.92
N ALA A 108 40.37 -14.54 -42.00
CA ALA A 108 41.56 -13.68 -42.23
C ALA A 108 42.90 -14.40 -41.91
N ALA A 109 42.85 -15.56 -41.29
CA ALA A 109 44.07 -16.30 -40.93
C ALA A 109 44.53 -17.30 -42.00
N GLU A 110 43.72 -17.59 -43.00
CA GLU A 110 44.05 -18.60 -44.02
C GLU A 110 44.67 -18.03 -45.28
N GLU A 111 44.63 -16.73 -45.45
CA GLU A 111 45.12 -16.07 -46.66
C GLU A 111 46.56 -15.56 -46.57
N THR A 112 47.20 -15.66 -45.42
CA THR A 112 48.61 -15.22 -45.22
C THR A 112 49.68 -16.31 -45.27
N THR A 113 49.31 -17.56 -45.53
CA THR A 113 50.30 -18.65 -45.58
C THR A 113 50.69 -19.10 -47.00
N GLU A 114 50.08 -18.51 -48.01
CA GLU A 114 50.35 -18.93 -49.44
C GLU A 114 51.25 -17.95 -50.20
N ALA A 115 51.74 -16.89 -49.58
CA ALA A 115 52.64 -15.91 -50.24
C ALA A 115 54.09 -15.95 -49.81
N ALA A 116 54.59 -17.10 -49.27
CA ALA A 116 55.98 -17.27 -48.85
C ALA A 116 56.62 -18.55 -49.46
N GLU A 117 56.60 -18.66 -50.83
CA GLU A 117 57.47 -19.58 -51.54
C GLU A 117 58.01 -18.93 -52.82
#